data_930095d319c8a295789a7c549f50dcaf
#
_entry.id   930095d319c8a295789a7c549f50dcaf
#
_cell.length_a   1.000
_cell.length_b   1.000
_cell.length_c   1.000
_cell.angle_alpha   90.00
_cell.angle_beta   90.00
_cell.angle_gamma   90.00
#
_symmetry.space_group_name_H-M   'P 1'
#
loop_
_entity.id
_entity.type
_entity.pdbx_description
1 polymer ?
#
loop_
_entity_poly.entity_id
_entity_poly.type
_entity_poly.pdbx_seq_one_letter_code
_entity_poly.pdbx_strand_id
1 'polypeptide(L)'
;RENMNPLDSPAGEVHWMPLNIAPVSVGEPGPSEEDAVDGLRTELRGFGFAVDDGLGLQELRSLANRRKIGETTKPLIKAASQRLLLREVKAVRRMMKKQLTAIPGVRELRGTDALFNDLEKYYHGDFTEIIIEALLPVMRSYAQQIYTQATIEVGYPPEFTPTLETFIRDYVHSLANNHARTSRQELQALIEGTDYEDLVNALELKLDKWLTERANTMSARQVTQANGAVSKFAYVESGIINLIWVAVGGATCRFCRKMSGTIMSTTENFLNAGQEFEGEPQSDVNNAIKGAENVFETINSLVARYNVGHPPLHSYCKCSISPKI
;
A
#
# COMPACT_ATOMS: atom_id res chain seq x y z
N ARG A 1 -35.60 26.65 -3.00
CA ARG A 1 -34.88 27.72 -2.26
C ARG A 1 -35.26 27.52 -0.80
N GLU A 2 -34.46 26.80 -0.06
CA GLU A 2 -34.61 26.69 1.39
C GLU A 2 -34.22 28.04 2.01
N ASN A 3 -35.16 28.60 2.73
CA ASN A 3 -34.96 29.80 3.54
C ASN A 3 -34.07 29.40 4.73
N MET A 4 -32.77 29.58 4.60
CA MET A 4 -31.86 29.48 5.74
C MET A 4 -32.07 30.74 6.59
N ASN A 5 -32.81 30.62 7.68
CA ASN A 5 -32.91 31.68 8.69
C ASN A 5 -31.52 32.02 9.19
N PRO A 6 -31.12 33.29 9.23
CA PRO A 6 -29.90 33.70 9.89
C PRO A 6 -30.00 33.31 11.36
N LEU A 7 -28.96 32.67 11.87
CA LEU A 7 -28.86 32.36 13.30
C LEU A 7 -28.66 33.67 14.07
N ASP A 8 -29.70 34.07 14.84
CA ASP A 8 -29.68 35.21 15.77
C ASP A 8 -28.85 34.87 17.02
N SER A 9 -27.60 34.47 16.84
CA SER A 9 -26.71 34.15 17.95
C SER A 9 -25.26 34.51 17.60
N PRO A 10 -24.38 34.73 18.58
CA PRO A 10 -22.95 34.94 18.33
C PRO A 10 -22.30 33.85 17.45
N ALA A 11 -22.92 32.69 17.34
CA ALA A 11 -22.49 31.62 16.41
C ALA A 11 -22.68 31.99 14.92
N GLY A 12 -23.47 33.02 14.58
CA GLY A 12 -23.62 33.54 13.20
C GLY A 12 -22.38 34.25 12.67
N GLU A 13 -21.45 34.64 13.55
CA GLU A 13 -20.19 35.26 13.18
C GLU A 13 -19.05 34.23 12.95
N VAL A 14 -19.35 32.93 13.10
CA VAL A 14 -18.39 31.85 12.93
C VAL A 14 -18.41 31.38 11.48
N HIS A 15 -17.32 31.58 10.76
CA HIS A 15 -17.12 31.00 9.43
C HIS A 15 -16.81 29.50 9.57
N TRP A 16 -17.79 28.66 9.18
CA TRP A 16 -17.60 27.22 9.11
C TRP A 16 -16.84 26.84 7.84
N MET A 17 -15.64 26.32 8.00
CA MET A 17 -14.95 25.66 6.92
C MET A 17 -15.37 24.18 6.81
N PRO A 18 -15.31 23.55 5.60
CA PRO A 18 -15.80 22.18 5.44
C PRO A 18 -15.07 21.18 6.34
N LEU A 19 -15.88 20.46 7.07
CA LEU A 19 -15.76 19.14 7.72
C LEU A 19 -14.38 18.59 8.12
N ASN A 20 -13.41 19.36 8.58
CA ASN A 20 -12.24 18.86 9.33
C ASN A 20 -11.42 20.00 9.97
N ILE A 21 -11.99 21.20 10.02
CA ILE A 21 -11.28 22.36 10.60
C ILE A 21 -12.15 22.90 11.72
N ALA A 22 -11.57 23.03 12.91
CA ALA A 22 -12.23 23.67 14.04
C ALA A 22 -12.69 25.08 13.68
N PRO A 23 -13.83 25.58 14.24
CA PRO A 23 -14.29 26.95 14.01
C PRO A 23 -13.18 27.93 14.42
N VAL A 24 -12.78 28.78 13.49
CA VAL A 24 -11.85 29.87 13.80
C VAL A 24 -12.67 31.03 14.36
N SER A 25 -12.53 31.32 15.65
CA SER A 25 -13.07 32.54 16.24
C SER A 25 -12.34 33.75 15.66
N VAL A 26 -13.09 34.68 15.08
CA VAL A 26 -12.54 35.95 14.58
C VAL A 26 -12.09 36.75 15.81
N GLY A 27 -10.80 36.75 16.08
CA GLY A 27 -10.25 37.56 17.19
C GLY A 27 -8.99 37.03 17.88
N GLU A 28 -8.71 35.73 17.80
CA GLU A 28 -7.41 35.22 18.28
C GLU A 28 -6.44 35.09 17.08
N PRO A 29 -5.21 35.57 17.20
CA PRO A 29 -4.20 35.26 16.18
C PRO A 29 -4.07 33.74 16.15
N GLY A 30 -4.43 33.14 15.01
CA GLY A 30 -4.18 31.70 14.79
C GLY A 30 -2.71 31.38 15.01
N PRO A 31 -2.36 30.11 15.23
CA PRO A 31 -0.97 29.73 15.35
C PRO A 31 -0.16 30.30 14.17
N SER A 32 1.02 30.80 14.44
CA SER A 32 1.91 31.26 13.39
C SER A 32 2.15 30.13 12.38
N GLU A 33 2.54 30.46 11.15
CA GLU A 33 2.86 29.44 10.15
C GLU A 33 3.94 28.48 10.68
N GLU A 34 4.88 29.01 11.44
CA GLU A 34 5.96 28.26 12.09
C GLU A 34 5.41 27.29 13.13
N ASP A 35 4.50 27.73 14.02
CA ASP A 35 3.83 26.84 15.00
C ASP A 35 2.99 25.75 14.31
N ALA A 36 2.33 26.08 13.21
CA ALA A 36 1.56 25.12 12.41
C ALA A 36 2.47 24.07 11.75
N VAL A 37 3.63 24.48 11.23
CA VAL A 37 4.65 23.57 10.66
C VAL A 37 5.20 22.66 11.76
N ASP A 38 5.55 23.16 12.92
CA ASP A 38 6.11 22.37 14.01
C ASP A 38 5.06 21.41 14.61
N GLY A 39 3.80 21.83 14.70
CA GLY A 39 2.69 20.96 15.08
C GLY A 39 2.55 19.76 14.11
N LEU A 40 2.57 20.01 12.81
CA LEU A 40 2.48 18.97 11.79
C LEU A 40 3.72 18.07 11.75
N ARG A 41 4.92 18.63 11.93
CA ARG A 41 6.15 17.84 12.06
C ARG A 41 6.06 16.91 13.28
N THR A 42 5.52 17.39 14.41
CA THR A 42 5.31 16.59 15.61
C THR A 42 4.29 15.48 15.38
N GLU A 43 3.17 15.78 14.70
CA GLU A 43 2.17 14.79 14.33
C GLU A 43 2.76 13.73 13.40
N LEU A 44 3.48 14.14 12.36
CA LEU A 44 4.12 13.23 11.41
C LEU A 44 5.21 12.38 12.08
N ARG A 45 5.98 12.95 13.02
CA ARG A 45 6.91 12.17 13.86
C ARG A 45 6.18 11.16 14.72
N GLY A 46 4.99 11.49 15.24
CA GLY A 46 4.10 10.54 15.94
C GLY A 46 3.66 9.37 15.06
N PHE A 47 3.47 9.60 13.76
CA PHE A 47 3.27 8.54 12.75
C PHE A 47 4.58 7.87 12.31
N GLY A 48 5.71 8.34 12.82
CA GLY A 48 7.03 7.80 12.52
C GLY A 48 7.70 8.35 11.27
N PHE A 49 7.29 9.50 10.73
CA PHE A 49 8.01 10.12 9.61
C PHE A 49 9.33 10.77 10.08
N ALA A 50 10.41 10.52 9.35
CA ALA A 50 11.60 11.37 9.38
C ALA A 50 11.30 12.59 8.51
N VAL A 51 10.74 13.62 9.12
CA VAL A 51 10.37 14.84 8.39
C VAL A 51 11.62 15.64 8.16
N ASP A 52 11.99 15.82 6.89
CA ASP A 52 13.05 16.71 6.45
C ASP A 52 12.61 18.17 6.60
N ASP A 53 13.54 19.05 6.99
CA ASP A 53 13.27 20.49 7.14
C ASP A 53 12.95 21.20 5.81
N GLY A 54 13.12 20.51 4.69
CA GLY A 54 12.85 21.02 3.33
C GLY A 54 11.39 20.92 2.87
N LEU A 55 10.47 20.36 3.66
CA LEU A 55 9.05 20.26 3.30
C LEU A 55 8.26 21.45 3.84
N GLY A 56 7.45 22.06 2.98
CA GLY A 56 6.57 23.17 3.30
C GLY A 56 5.29 22.72 4.04
N LEU A 57 4.51 23.69 4.49
CA LEU A 57 3.30 23.47 5.25
C LEU A 57 2.25 22.61 4.51
N GLN A 58 2.10 22.82 3.20
CA GLN A 58 1.12 22.08 2.39
C GLN A 58 1.52 20.63 2.21
N GLU A 59 2.79 20.36 1.93
CA GLU A 59 3.32 18.99 1.81
C GLU A 59 3.17 18.23 3.12
N LEU A 60 3.48 18.87 4.25
CA LEU A 60 3.32 18.27 5.58
C LEU A 60 1.86 17.93 5.89
N ARG A 61 0.92 18.85 5.60
CA ARG A 61 -0.52 18.61 5.76
C ARG A 61 -1.01 17.46 4.90
N SER A 62 -0.62 17.44 3.63
CA SER A 62 -1.00 16.37 2.71
C SER A 62 -0.46 15.01 3.15
N LEU A 63 0.80 14.93 3.55
CA LEU A 63 1.39 13.69 4.08
C LEU A 63 0.64 13.20 5.32
N ALA A 64 0.33 14.08 6.28
CA ALA A 64 -0.42 13.73 7.48
C ALA A 64 -1.83 13.22 7.13
N ASN A 65 -2.55 13.92 6.27
CA ASN A 65 -3.89 13.54 5.84
C ASN A 65 -3.90 12.22 5.06
N ARG A 66 -3.00 12.04 4.10
CA ARG A 66 -2.86 10.78 3.34
C ARG A 66 -2.53 9.61 4.27
N ARG A 67 -1.73 9.86 5.30
CA ARG A 67 -1.44 8.85 6.33
C ARG A 67 -2.68 8.48 7.13
N LYS A 68 -3.46 9.44 7.62
CA LYS A 68 -4.72 9.21 8.33
C LYS A 68 -5.71 8.40 7.47
N ILE A 69 -5.88 8.79 6.21
CA ILE A 69 -6.70 8.07 5.23
C ILE A 69 -6.21 6.62 5.10
N GLY A 70 -4.90 6.41 5.01
CA GLY A 70 -4.32 5.07 4.95
C GLY A 70 -4.64 4.22 6.19
N GLU A 71 -4.47 4.76 7.39
CA GLU A 71 -4.76 4.03 8.64
C GLU A 71 -6.25 3.71 8.80
N THR A 72 -7.15 4.61 8.39
CA THR A 72 -8.61 4.37 8.43
C THR A 72 -9.07 3.36 7.37
N THR A 73 -8.42 3.33 6.21
CA THR A 73 -8.79 2.41 5.12
C THR A 73 -8.18 1.01 5.27
N LYS A 74 -7.02 0.91 5.93
CA LYS A 74 -6.32 -0.37 6.13
C LYS A 74 -7.19 -1.50 6.70
N PRO A 75 -8.06 -1.29 7.72
CA PRO A 75 -8.97 -2.32 8.19
C PRO A 75 -9.96 -2.80 7.11
N LEU A 76 -10.44 -1.90 6.24
CA LEU A 76 -11.37 -2.23 5.16
C LEU A 76 -10.70 -3.10 4.09
N ILE A 77 -9.47 -2.74 3.68
CA ILE A 77 -8.66 -3.55 2.77
C ILE A 77 -8.34 -4.91 3.39
N LYS A 78 -8.00 -4.95 4.69
CA LYS A 78 -7.76 -6.19 5.42
C LYS A 78 -8.99 -7.10 5.40
N ALA A 79 -10.17 -6.56 5.71
CA ALA A 79 -11.42 -7.33 5.71
C ALA A 79 -11.77 -7.87 4.31
N ALA A 80 -11.56 -7.07 3.26
CA ALA A 80 -11.74 -7.51 1.87
C ALA A 80 -10.75 -8.62 1.51
N SER A 81 -9.47 -8.46 1.88
CA SER A 81 -8.42 -9.47 1.68
C SER A 81 -8.70 -10.77 2.44
N GLN A 82 -9.22 -10.70 3.67
CA GLN A 82 -9.60 -11.90 4.44
C GLN A 82 -10.70 -12.69 3.74
N ARG A 83 -11.75 -12.01 3.27
CA ARG A 83 -12.84 -12.68 2.51
C ARG A 83 -12.31 -13.32 1.23
N LEU A 84 -11.41 -12.63 0.53
CA LEU A 84 -10.75 -13.14 -0.67
C LEU A 84 -9.95 -14.42 -0.37
N LEU A 85 -9.07 -14.38 0.64
CA LEU A 85 -8.25 -15.52 1.04
C LEU A 85 -9.08 -16.72 1.48
N LEU A 86 -10.20 -16.50 2.19
CA LEU A 86 -11.12 -17.58 2.54
C LEU A 86 -11.71 -18.26 1.28
N ARG A 87 -12.05 -17.49 0.24
CA ARG A 87 -12.54 -18.06 -1.03
C ARG A 87 -11.44 -18.82 -1.75
N GLU A 88 -10.24 -18.26 -1.82
CA GLU A 88 -9.06 -18.85 -2.43
C GLU A 88 -8.72 -20.19 -1.77
N VAL A 89 -8.53 -20.20 -0.47
CA VAL A 89 -8.18 -21.40 0.31
C VAL A 89 -9.26 -22.48 0.18
N LYS A 90 -10.55 -22.09 0.23
CA LYS A 90 -11.66 -23.05 0.03
C LYS A 90 -11.63 -23.67 -1.38
N ALA A 91 -11.29 -22.88 -2.41
CA ALA A 91 -11.20 -23.40 -3.78
C ALA A 91 -10.00 -24.35 -3.92
N VAL A 92 -8.83 -23.98 -3.44
CA VAL A 92 -7.61 -24.80 -3.48
C VAL A 92 -7.82 -26.12 -2.72
N ARG A 93 -8.37 -26.09 -1.50
CA ARG A 93 -8.69 -27.30 -0.72
C ARG A 93 -9.66 -28.24 -1.46
N ARG A 94 -10.62 -27.67 -2.18
CA ARG A 94 -11.55 -28.48 -2.99
C ARG A 94 -10.82 -29.17 -4.15
N MET A 95 -9.91 -28.48 -4.82
CA MET A 95 -9.09 -29.06 -5.89
C MET A 95 -8.14 -30.13 -5.34
N MET A 96 -7.47 -29.89 -4.21
CA MET A 96 -6.65 -30.89 -3.53
C MET A 96 -7.45 -32.15 -3.20
N LYS A 97 -8.62 -31.99 -2.56
CA LYS A 97 -9.48 -33.13 -2.23
C LYS A 97 -9.90 -33.91 -3.46
N LYS A 98 -10.22 -33.25 -4.56
CA LYS A 98 -10.61 -33.90 -5.84
C LYS A 98 -9.45 -34.69 -6.46
N GLN A 99 -8.24 -34.16 -6.43
CA GLN A 99 -7.13 -34.71 -7.21
C GLN A 99 -6.17 -35.59 -6.40
N LEU A 100 -5.98 -35.31 -5.10
CA LEU A 100 -5.00 -36.02 -4.27
C LEU A 100 -5.59 -37.13 -3.41
N THR A 101 -6.94 -37.20 -3.22
CA THR A 101 -7.57 -38.26 -2.40
C THR A 101 -7.99 -39.53 -3.21
N ALA A 102 -7.69 -39.60 -4.51
CA ALA A 102 -8.09 -40.67 -5.36
C ALA A 102 -7.04 -41.82 -5.38
N ILE A 103 -7.36 -42.88 -4.63
CA ILE A 103 -6.84 -44.27 -4.65
C ILE A 103 -5.30 -44.46 -4.54
N PRO A 104 -4.82 -45.13 -3.46
CA PRO A 104 -3.40 -45.45 -3.28
C PRO A 104 -2.89 -46.39 -4.37
N GLY A 105 -1.72 -46.09 -4.92
CA GLY A 105 -0.87 -47.02 -5.66
C GLY A 105 -0.80 -46.90 -7.18
N VAL A 106 -1.64 -46.10 -7.85
CA VAL A 106 -1.60 -46.04 -9.35
C VAL A 106 -1.52 -44.64 -9.95
N ARG A 107 -1.57 -43.56 -9.14
CA ARG A 107 -1.84 -42.23 -9.69
C ARG A 107 -1.05 -41.03 -9.09
N GLU A 108 0.06 -41.26 -8.41
CA GLU A 108 0.83 -40.19 -7.77
C GLU A 108 1.19 -39.06 -8.74
N LEU A 109 1.82 -39.36 -9.85
CA LEU A 109 2.17 -38.37 -10.90
C LEU A 109 0.94 -37.76 -11.58
N ARG A 110 -0.09 -38.56 -11.87
CA ARG A 110 -1.32 -38.07 -12.51
C ARG A 110 -2.15 -37.15 -11.61
N GLY A 111 -2.11 -37.37 -10.30
CA GLY A 111 -2.83 -36.54 -9.32
C GLY A 111 -2.21 -35.15 -9.17
N THR A 112 -0.89 -35.04 -9.14
CA THR A 112 -0.17 -33.79 -9.08
C THR A 112 -0.32 -32.96 -10.36
N ASP A 113 -0.19 -33.59 -11.54
CA ASP A 113 -0.41 -32.93 -12.82
C ASP A 113 -1.86 -32.42 -12.96
N ALA A 114 -2.84 -33.22 -12.52
CA ALA A 114 -4.24 -32.81 -12.54
C ALA A 114 -4.54 -31.66 -11.57
N LEU A 115 -3.93 -31.66 -10.38
CA LEU A 115 -4.02 -30.55 -9.43
C LEU A 115 -3.40 -29.30 -10.03
N PHE A 116 -2.22 -29.42 -10.63
CA PHE A 116 -1.54 -28.31 -11.26
C PHE A 116 -2.40 -27.69 -12.37
N ASN A 117 -2.99 -28.49 -13.24
CA ASN A 117 -3.88 -28.03 -14.30
C ASN A 117 -5.15 -27.35 -13.77
N ASP A 118 -5.74 -27.86 -12.67
CA ASP A 118 -6.91 -27.24 -12.02
C ASP A 118 -6.52 -25.89 -11.40
N LEU A 119 -5.34 -25.77 -10.76
CA LEU A 119 -4.80 -24.52 -10.22
C LEU A 119 -4.51 -23.50 -11.33
N GLU A 120 -3.90 -23.93 -12.44
CA GLU A 120 -3.62 -23.10 -13.59
C GLU A 120 -4.90 -22.45 -14.13
N LYS A 121 -5.92 -23.26 -14.38
CA LYS A 121 -7.24 -22.78 -14.84
C LYS A 121 -7.90 -21.82 -13.87
N TYR A 122 -7.84 -22.11 -12.57
CA TYR A 122 -8.43 -21.29 -11.54
C TYR A 122 -7.77 -19.90 -11.45
N TYR A 123 -6.44 -19.86 -11.43
CA TYR A 123 -5.70 -18.61 -11.26
C TYR A 123 -5.63 -17.76 -12.54
N HIS A 124 -5.71 -18.36 -13.73
CA HIS A 124 -5.78 -17.64 -15.00
C HIS A 124 -7.19 -17.22 -15.41
N GLY A 125 -8.21 -17.81 -14.82
CA GLY A 125 -9.63 -17.56 -15.14
C GLY A 125 -10.34 -16.77 -14.05
N ASP A 126 -11.28 -17.43 -13.38
CA ASP A 126 -12.27 -16.84 -12.48
C ASP A 126 -11.67 -16.07 -11.29
N PHE A 127 -10.48 -16.45 -10.81
CA PHE A 127 -9.96 -15.89 -9.58
C PHE A 127 -9.54 -14.42 -9.70
N THR A 128 -9.04 -14.01 -10.85
CA THR A 128 -8.70 -12.60 -11.12
C THR A 128 -9.93 -11.71 -11.00
N GLU A 129 -11.06 -12.11 -11.58
CA GLU A 129 -12.31 -11.37 -11.47
C GLU A 129 -12.84 -11.31 -10.04
N ILE A 130 -12.74 -12.42 -9.29
CA ILE A 130 -13.10 -12.46 -7.86
C ILE A 130 -12.27 -11.45 -7.05
N ILE A 131 -10.98 -11.30 -7.34
CA ILE A 131 -10.11 -10.30 -6.68
C ILE A 131 -10.57 -8.90 -7.01
N ILE A 132 -10.84 -8.62 -8.29
CA ILE A 132 -11.28 -7.30 -8.75
C ILE A 132 -12.60 -6.91 -8.09
N GLU A 133 -13.59 -7.79 -8.11
CA GLU A 133 -14.88 -7.56 -7.45
C GLU A 133 -14.73 -7.28 -5.94
N ALA A 134 -13.82 -7.99 -5.27
CA ALA A 134 -13.61 -7.83 -3.83
C ALA A 134 -12.88 -6.55 -3.46
N LEU A 135 -11.90 -6.12 -4.27
CA LEU A 135 -10.98 -5.03 -3.91
C LEU A 135 -11.33 -3.70 -4.59
N LEU A 136 -11.91 -3.70 -5.80
CA LEU A 136 -12.15 -2.47 -6.55
C LEU A 136 -12.98 -1.43 -5.79
N PRO A 137 -14.06 -1.77 -5.08
CA PRO A 137 -14.86 -0.75 -4.37
C PRO A 137 -14.07 -0.04 -3.27
N VAL A 138 -13.32 -0.78 -2.45
CA VAL A 138 -12.53 -0.20 -1.37
C VAL A 138 -11.32 0.56 -1.90
N MET A 139 -10.67 0.05 -2.95
CA MET A 139 -9.53 0.70 -3.58
C MET A 139 -9.93 1.98 -4.30
N ARG A 140 -11.11 2.01 -4.93
CA ARG A 140 -11.68 3.21 -5.54
C ARG A 140 -11.90 4.31 -4.50
N SER A 141 -12.59 4.00 -3.41
CA SER A 141 -12.82 4.97 -2.32
C SER A 141 -11.52 5.48 -1.72
N TYR A 142 -10.53 4.59 -1.53
CA TYR A 142 -9.21 4.97 -1.04
C TYR A 142 -8.48 5.89 -2.03
N ALA A 143 -8.41 5.49 -3.28
CA ALA A 143 -7.73 6.25 -4.33
C ALA A 143 -8.33 7.64 -4.52
N GLN A 144 -9.66 7.78 -4.46
CA GLN A 144 -10.33 9.09 -4.53
C GLN A 144 -9.86 10.03 -3.43
N GLN A 145 -9.79 9.55 -2.19
CA GLN A 145 -9.35 10.36 -1.05
C GLN A 145 -7.87 10.75 -1.16
N ILE A 146 -6.99 9.82 -1.58
CA ILE A 146 -5.57 10.10 -1.79
C ILE A 146 -5.38 11.10 -2.93
N TYR A 147 -6.08 10.92 -4.05
CA TYR A 147 -6.04 11.83 -5.20
C TYR A 147 -6.43 13.26 -4.79
N THR A 148 -7.55 13.40 -4.06
CA THR A 148 -8.00 14.70 -3.55
C THR A 148 -6.92 15.39 -2.69
N GLN A 149 -6.28 14.66 -1.79
CA GLN A 149 -5.22 15.25 -0.95
C GLN A 149 -3.99 15.63 -1.76
N ALA A 150 -3.58 14.80 -2.72
CA ALA A 150 -2.41 15.06 -3.55
C ALA A 150 -2.62 16.24 -4.51
N THR A 151 -3.82 16.42 -5.08
CA THR A 151 -4.14 17.57 -5.93
C THR A 151 -4.23 18.86 -5.14
N ILE A 152 -4.83 18.85 -3.94
CA ILE A 152 -4.86 20.01 -3.04
C ILE A 152 -3.44 20.44 -2.65
N GLU A 153 -2.52 19.50 -2.42
CA GLU A 153 -1.12 19.76 -2.08
C GLU A 153 -0.41 20.66 -3.13
N VAL A 154 -0.77 20.47 -4.39
CA VAL A 154 -0.20 21.24 -5.50
C VAL A 154 -1.10 22.40 -5.99
N GLY A 155 -2.13 22.72 -5.23
CA GLY A 155 -3.06 23.84 -5.55
C GLY A 155 -3.97 23.54 -6.75
N TYR A 156 -4.15 22.27 -7.13
CA TYR A 156 -4.99 21.86 -8.24
C TYR A 156 -6.39 21.44 -7.74
N PRO A 157 -7.48 21.82 -8.45
CA PRO A 157 -8.81 21.41 -8.03
C PRO A 157 -8.96 19.88 -8.14
N PRO A 158 -9.52 19.22 -7.11
CA PRO A 158 -9.72 17.77 -7.13
C PRO A 158 -10.92 17.42 -8.02
N GLU A 159 -10.71 17.25 -9.31
CA GLU A 159 -11.72 16.77 -10.23
C GLU A 159 -11.61 15.26 -10.43
N PHE A 160 -12.74 14.56 -10.29
CA PHE A 160 -12.78 13.11 -10.49
C PHE A 160 -12.90 12.82 -12.00
N THR A 161 -11.71 12.62 -12.63
CA THR A 161 -11.63 12.44 -14.08
C THR A 161 -11.88 10.97 -14.50
N PRO A 162 -12.39 10.74 -15.73
CA PRO A 162 -12.45 9.40 -16.31
C PRO A 162 -11.07 8.70 -16.36
N THR A 163 -9.99 9.47 -16.49
CA THR A 163 -8.60 9.00 -16.45
C THR A 163 -8.23 8.39 -15.11
N LEU A 164 -8.64 9.01 -14.00
CA LEU A 164 -8.44 8.46 -12.66
C LEU A 164 -9.20 7.14 -12.48
N GLU A 165 -10.44 7.06 -12.95
CA GLU A 165 -11.23 5.81 -12.86
C GLU A 165 -10.55 4.68 -13.66
N THR A 166 -10.06 4.98 -14.86
CA THR A 166 -9.29 4.02 -15.68
C THR A 166 -8.03 3.59 -14.95
N PHE A 167 -7.25 4.54 -14.42
CA PHE A 167 -6.04 4.25 -13.64
C PHE A 167 -6.32 3.33 -12.44
N ILE A 168 -7.40 3.58 -11.69
CA ILE A 168 -7.77 2.75 -10.53
C ILE A 168 -8.11 1.32 -10.97
N ARG A 169 -8.86 1.16 -12.06
CA ARG A 169 -9.21 -0.15 -12.61
C ARG A 169 -7.95 -0.92 -13.04
N ASP A 170 -7.07 -0.29 -13.81
CA ASP A 170 -5.83 -0.89 -14.28
C ASP A 170 -4.91 -1.27 -13.10
N TYR A 171 -4.85 -0.41 -12.08
CA TYR A 171 -4.12 -0.69 -10.85
C TYR A 171 -4.66 -1.96 -10.15
N VAL A 172 -5.99 -2.07 -9.98
CA VAL A 172 -6.61 -3.24 -9.33
C VAL A 172 -6.47 -4.49 -10.18
N HIS A 173 -6.57 -4.40 -11.50
CA HIS A 173 -6.28 -5.51 -12.42
C HIS A 173 -4.84 -6.00 -12.30
N SER A 174 -3.88 -5.08 -12.27
CA SER A 174 -2.47 -5.42 -12.07
C SER A 174 -2.23 -6.10 -10.71
N LEU A 175 -2.88 -5.59 -9.66
CA LEU A 175 -2.86 -6.19 -8.34
C LEU A 175 -3.42 -7.63 -8.35
N ALA A 176 -4.57 -7.84 -9.00
CA ALA A 176 -5.22 -9.13 -9.10
C ALA A 176 -4.34 -10.16 -9.83
N ASN A 177 -3.79 -9.78 -10.98
CA ASN A 177 -2.88 -10.62 -11.75
C ASN A 177 -1.62 -10.98 -10.96
N ASN A 178 -1.02 -10.02 -10.25
CA ASN A 178 0.16 -10.27 -9.42
C ASN A 178 -0.15 -11.20 -8.25
N HIS A 179 -1.32 -11.05 -7.60
CA HIS A 179 -1.74 -11.93 -6.52
C HIS A 179 -1.95 -13.36 -7.04
N ALA A 180 -2.73 -13.53 -8.10
CA ALA A 180 -3.01 -14.83 -8.71
C ALA A 180 -1.71 -15.55 -9.12
N ARG A 181 -0.81 -14.82 -9.81
CA ARG A 181 0.51 -15.35 -10.20
C ARG A 181 1.34 -15.79 -9.00
N THR A 182 1.42 -14.97 -7.95
CA THR A 182 2.22 -15.29 -6.76
C THR A 182 1.65 -16.51 -6.05
N SER A 183 0.33 -16.59 -5.86
CA SER A 183 -0.32 -17.74 -5.22
C SER A 183 -0.06 -19.03 -6.00
N ARG A 184 -0.22 -18.98 -7.32
CA ARG A 184 0.05 -20.11 -8.20
C ARG A 184 1.50 -20.56 -8.09
N GLN A 185 2.47 -19.64 -8.18
CA GLN A 185 3.90 -19.96 -8.09
C GLN A 185 4.28 -20.57 -6.75
N GLU A 186 3.71 -20.06 -5.64
CA GLU A 186 3.96 -20.61 -4.31
C GLU A 186 3.42 -22.03 -4.16
N LEU A 187 2.23 -22.33 -4.71
CA LEU A 187 1.67 -23.69 -4.68
C LEU A 187 2.42 -24.63 -5.63
N GLN A 188 2.78 -24.16 -6.82
CA GLN A 188 3.57 -24.91 -7.77
C GLN A 188 4.91 -25.34 -7.17
N ALA A 189 5.66 -24.39 -6.59
CA ALA A 189 6.94 -24.68 -5.97
C ALA A 189 6.82 -25.71 -4.83
N LEU A 190 5.68 -25.71 -4.11
CA LEU A 190 5.40 -26.70 -3.08
C LEU A 190 5.10 -28.08 -3.67
N ILE A 191 4.33 -28.15 -4.75
CA ILE A 191 4.00 -29.40 -5.44
C ILE A 191 5.26 -30.04 -6.05
N GLU A 192 6.15 -29.22 -6.64
CA GLU A 192 7.40 -29.67 -7.26
C GLU A 192 8.47 -30.06 -6.25
N GLY A 193 8.47 -29.41 -5.05
CA GLY A 193 9.52 -29.56 -4.05
C GLY A 193 9.19 -30.50 -2.88
N THR A 194 8.01 -31.13 -2.87
CA THR A 194 7.54 -31.97 -1.75
C THR A 194 7.21 -33.36 -2.23
N ASP A 195 7.65 -34.39 -1.50
CA ASP A 195 7.28 -35.77 -1.77
C ASP A 195 5.76 -35.96 -1.63
N TYR A 196 5.19 -36.84 -2.47
CA TYR A 196 3.74 -37.02 -2.56
C TYR A 196 3.08 -37.37 -1.21
N GLU A 197 3.75 -38.16 -0.38
CA GLU A 197 3.26 -38.57 0.95
C GLU A 197 3.06 -37.37 1.89
N ASP A 198 3.90 -36.34 1.79
CA ASP A 198 3.88 -35.15 2.63
C ASP A 198 3.13 -33.96 1.98
N LEU A 199 2.82 -34.07 0.68
CA LEU A 199 2.31 -32.96 -0.12
C LEU A 199 1.00 -32.36 0.44
N VAL A 200 0.05 -33.22 0.84
CA VAL A 200 -1.23 -32.75 1.40
C VAL A 200 -1.00 -31.94 2.67
N ASN A 201 -0.14 -32.41 3.56
CA ASN A 201 0.19 -31.71 4.80
C ASN A 201 0.90 -30.39 4.53
N ALA A 202 1.87 -30.38 3.60
CA ALA A 202 2.61 -29.18 3.24
C ALA A 202 1.70 -28.10 2.63
N LEU A 203 0.76 -28.49 1.76
CA LEU A 203 -0.24 -27.60 1.18
C LEU A 203 -1.20 -27.05 2.25
N GLU A 204 -1.71 -27.88 3.15
CA GLU A 204 -2.60 -27.43 4.25
C GLU A 204 -1.90 -26.42 5.16
N LEU A 205 -0.66 -26.68 5.58
CA LEU A 205 0.13 -25.76 6.39
C LEU A 205 0.34 -24.41 5.66
N LYS A 206 0.59 -24.44 4.35
CA LYS A 206 0.73 -23.23 3.54
C LYS A 206 -0.57 -22.44 3.49
N LEU A 207 -1.69 -23.10 3.29
CA LEU A 207 -3.02 -22.48 3.22
C LEU A 207 -3.43 -21.88 4.58
N ASP A 208 -3.15 -22.54 5.69
CA ASP A 208 -3.40 -22.03 7.04
C ASP A 208 -2.54 -20.78 7.32
N LYS A 209 -1.28 -20.79 6.89
CA LYS A 209 -0.41 -19.61 6.97
C LYS A 209 -0.96 -18.44 6.15
N TRP A 210 -1.52 -18.69 4.98
CA TRP A 210 -2.17 -17.63 4.19
C TRP A 210 -3.35 -16.99 4.93
N LEU A 211 -4.19 -17.79 5.58
CA LEU A 211 -5.34 -17.30 6.35
C LEU A 211 -4.92 -16.43 7.55
N THR A 212 -3.83 -16.77 8.20
CA THR A 212 -3.39 -16.09 9.43
C THR A 212 -2.57 -14.83 9.16
N GLU A 213 -1.69 -14.84 8.17
CA GLU A 213 -0.67 -13.80 7.98
C GLU A 213 -0.91 -12.91 6.76
N ARG A 214 -1.41 -13.50 5.65
CA ARG A 214 -1.38 -12.84 4.33
C ARG A 214 -2.26 -11.60 4.24
N ALA A 215 -3.43 -11.59 4.90
CA ALA A 215 -4.33 -10.45 4.89
C ALA A 215 -3.71 -9.20 5.54
N ASN A 216 -2.95 -9.37 6.62
CA ASN A 216 -2.26 -8.27 7.28
C ASN A 216 -1.16 -7.68 6.38
N THR A 217 -0.34 -8.55 5.80
CA THR A 217 0.74 -8.15 4.90
C THR A 217 0.21 -7.49 3.64
N MET A 218 -0.85 -8.05 3.03
CA MET A 218 -1.51 -7.47 1.86
C MET A 218 -2.05 -6.07 2.16
N SER A 219 -2.83 -5.90 3.24
CA SER A 219 -3.44 -4.62 3.56
C SER A 219 -2.39 -3.53 3.84
N ALA A 220 -1.35 -3.85 4.60
CA ALA A 220 -0.27 -2.91 4.89
C ALA A 220 0.47 -2.48 3.61
N ARG A 221 0.79 -3.44 2.73
CA ARG A 221 1.45 -3.17 1.46
C ARG A 221 0.56 -2.35 0.52
N GLN A 222 -0.72 -2.71 0.40
CA GLN A 222 -1.64 -2.04 -0.52
C GLN A 222 -1.90 -0.59 -0.13
N VAL A 223 -2.01 -0.28 1.16
CA VAL A 223 -2.13 1.10 1.64
C VAL A 223 -0.94 1.94 1.17
N THR A 224 0.28 1.47 1.35
CA THR A 224 1.48 2.22 0.93
C THR A 224 1.61 2.30 -0.59
N GLN A 225 1.39 1.19 -1.29
CA GLN A 225 1.56 1.09 -2.73
C GLN A 225 0.52 1.94 -3.47
N ALA A 226 -0.75 1.86 -3.08
CA ALA A 226 -1.80 2.66 -3.70
C ALA A 226 -1.64 4.15 -3.37
N ASN A 227 -1.25 4.51 -2.13
CA ASN A 227 -0.92 5.89 -1.80
C ASN A 227 0.15 6.44 -2.77
N GLY A 228 1.28 5.75 -2.91
CA GLY A 228 2.36 6.16 -3.80
C GLY A 228 1.91 6.25 -5.27
N ALA A 229 1.22 5.22 -5.77
CA ALA A 229 0.76 5.17 -7.16
C ALA A 229 -0.23 6.29 -7.50
N VAL A 230 -1.24 6.48 -6.65
CA VAL A 230 -2.29 7.50 -6.85
C VAL A 230 -1.74 8.91 -6.67
N SER A 231 -0.85 9.13 -5.68
CA SER A 231 -0.19 10.44 -5.51
C SER A 231 0.68 10.78 -6.71
N LYS A 232 1.48 9.83 -7.21
CA LYS A 232 2.27 10.03 -8.44
C LYS A 232 1.38 10.38 -9.63
N PHE A 233 0.27 9.65 -9.80
CA PHE A 233 -0.69 9.92 -10.86
C PHE A 233 -1.27 11.35 -10.75
N ALA A 234 -1.72 11.76 -9.55
CA ALA A 234 -2.24 13.10 -9.29
C ALA A 234 -1.21 14.19 -9.61
N TYR A 235 0.04 14.01 -9.21
CA TYR A 235 1.11 14.96 -9.47
C TYR A 235 1.42 15.08 -10.96
N VAL A 236 1.45 13.96 -11.69
CA VAL A 236 1.64 13.96 -13.15
C VAL A 236 0.51 14.72 -13.85
N GLU A 237 -0.76 14.46 -13.50
CA GLU A 237 -1.91 15.18 -14.06
C GLU A 237 -1.90 16.68 -13.71
N SER A 238 -1.34 17.05 -12.56
CA SER A 238 -1.18 18.44 -12.14
C SER A 238 0.07 19.11 -12.72
N GLY A 239 0.81 18.46 -13.61
CA GLY A 239 1.99 19.02 -14.27
C GLY A 239 3.26 19.07 -13.42
N ILE A 240 3.31 18.37 -12.29
CA ILE A 240 4.51 18.25 -11.45
C ILE A 240 5.57 17.42 -12.19
N ILE A 241 6.78 17.94 -12.24
CA ILE A 241 7.90 17.33 -12.96
C ILE A 241 8.74 16.45 -12.03
N ASN A 242 8.93 16.86 -10.76
CA ASN A 242 9.81 16.18 -9.83
C ASN A 242 9.07 15.70 -8.58
N LEU A 243 9.50 14.56 -8.07
CA LEU A 243 9.03 13.93 -6.83
C LEU A 243 10.21 13.77 -5.88
N ILE A 244 9.94 13.89 -4.58
CA ILE A 244 10.90 13.59 -3.53
C ILE A 244 10.41 12.36 -2.74
N TRP A 245 11.34 11.45 -2.43
CA TRP A 245 11.06 10.31 -1.55
C TRP A 245 11.09 10.75 -0.09
N VAL A 246 10.02 10.46 0.63
CA VAL A 246 9.88 10.78 2.06
C VAL A 246 9.89 9.49 2.87
N ALA A 247 10.96 9.26 3.61
CA ALA A 247 11.07 8.11 4.50
C ALA A 247 10.21 8.32 5.75
N VAL A 248 9.69 7.21 6.29
CA VAL A 248 8.84 7.21 7.48
C VAL A 248 9.58 6.58 8.65
N GLY A 249 9.88 7.40 9.65
CA GLY A 249 10.16 6.98 11.01
C GLY A 249 11.59 6.74 11.44
N GLY A 250 11.82 6.88 12.74
CA GLY A 250 13.07 6.55 13.41
C GLY A 250 13.43 5.06 13.38
N ALA A 251 12.47 4.18 13.04
CA ALA A 251 12.67 2.76 12.79
C ALA A 251 12.72 2.43 11.29
N THR A 252 13.01 3.42 10.46
CA THR A 252 13.11 3.25 9.00
C THR A 252 14.33 2.41 8.68
N CYS A 253 14.17 1.38 7.83
CA CYS A 253 15.29 0.55 7.43
C CYS A 253 16.36 1.36 6.68
N ARG A 254 17.59 0.86 6.69
CA ARG A 254 18.77 1.49 6.08
C ARG A 254 18.59 1.87 4.59
N PHE A 255 17.78 1.11 3.85
CA PHE A 255 17.47 1.41 2.44
C PHE A 255 16.53 2.59 2.30
N CYS A 256 15.49 2.63 3.11
CA CYS A 256 14.54 3.75 3.10
C CYS A 256 15.19 5.05 3.59
N ARG A 257 16.09 4.99 4.59
CA ARG A 257 16.87 6.16 5.03
C ARG A 257 17.71 6.71 3.90
N LYS A 258 18.48 5.85 3.21
CA LYS A 258 19.30 6.25 2.06
C LYS A 258 18.48 6.81 0.90
N MET A 259 17.26 6.33 0.71
CA MET A 259 16.35 6.82 -0.33
C MET A 259 15.73 8.17 0.03
N SER A 260 15.62 8.50 1.33
CA SER A 260 14.98 9.73 1.80
C SER A 260 15.66 10.97 1.22
N GLY A 261 14.86 11.93 0.77
CA GLY A 261 15.36 13.14 0.13
C GLY A 261 15.78 12.96 -1.33
N THR A 262 15.79 11.74 -1.88
CA THR A 262 16.07 11.51 -3.30
C THR A 262 14.98 12.16 -4.16
N ILE A 263 15.40 13.01 -5.09
CA ILE A 263 14.53 13.66 -6.07
C ILE A 263 14.63 12.90 -7.39
N MET A 264 13.46 12.67 -8.00
CA MET A 264 13.37 11.96 -9.28
C MET A 264 12.28 12.60 -10.16
N SER A 265 12.50 12.60 -11.47
CA SER A 265 11.46 13.00 -12.41
C SER A 265 10.24 12.07 -12.34
N THR A 266 9.05 12.64 -12.56
CA THR A 266 7.81 11.85 -12.64
C THR A 266 7.82 10.80 -13.76
N THR A 267 8.64 10.97 -14.78
CA THR A 267 8.81 10.04 -15.91
C THR A 267 9.85 8.95 -15.64
N GLU A 268 10.61 9.06 -14.55
CA GLU A 268 11.68 8.14 -14.18
C GLU A 268 11.29 7.25 -13.00
N ASN A 269 12.18 6.32 -12.64
CA ASN A 269 12.04 5.45 -11.48
C ASN A 269 13.15 5.74 -10.47
N PHE A 270 12.82 5.68 -9.18
CA PHE A 270 13.82 5.75 -8.12
C PHE A 270 14.83 4.59 -8.21
N LEU A 271 14.34 3.41 -8.63
CA LEU A 271 15.19 2.26 -8.99
C LEU A 271 14.58 1.54 -10.19
N ASN A 272 15.45 1.06 -11.08
CA ASN A 272 15.03 0.21 -12.19
C ASN A 272 15.07 -1.27 -11.82
N ALA A 273 14.26 -2.08 -12.49
CA ALA A 273 14.27 -3.53 -12.32
C ALA A 273 15.68 -4.09 -12.57
N GLY A 274 16.14 -4.98 -11.70
CA GLY A 274 17.50 -5.54 -11.75
C GLY A 274 18.59 -4.66 -11.12
N GLN A 275 18.29 -3.40 -10.78
CA GLN A 275 19.27 -2.51 -10.15
C GLN A 275 19.53 -2.95 -8.71
N GLU A 276 20.81 -3.07 -8.38
CA GLU A 276 21.26 -3.27 -7.01
C GLU A 276 21.32 -1.93 -6.27
N PHE A 277 20.81 -1.91 -5.06
CA PHE A 277 20.77 -0.74 -4.19
C PHE A 277 21.33 -1.08 -2.82
N GLU A 278 22.43 -0.47 -2.47
CA GLU A 278 23.07 -0.60 -1.15
C GLU A 278 22.35 0.26 -0.13
N GLY A 279 22.14 -0.27 1.07
CA GLY A 279 21.65 0.50 2.21
C GLY A 279 22.69 1.47 2.77
N GLU A 280 22.27 2.36 3.68
CA GLU A 280 23.23 3.13 4.47
C GLU A 280 24.19 2.20 5.22
N PRO A 281 25.46 2.60 5.43
CA PRO A 281 26.37 1.87 6.29
C PRO A 281 25.73 1.60 7.65
N GLN A 282 25.94 0.41 8.18
CA GLN A 282 25.47 0.07 9.52
C GLN A 282 26.26 0.94 10.50
N SER A 283 25.68 2.05 10.93
CA SER A 283 26.23 2.82 12.04
C SER A 283 26.03 2.00 13.31
N ASP A 284 26.95 2.15 14.29
CA ASP A 284 26.97 1.44 15.58
C ASP A 284 25.71 1.64 16.48
N VAL A 285 24.58 1.97 15.89
CA VAL A 285 23.28 2.10 16.57
C VAL A 285 22.67 0.72 16.88
N ASN A 286 23.54 -0.24 17.27
CA ASN A 286 23.17 -1.60 17.65
C ASN A 286 22.35 -1.72 18.96
N ASN A 287 21.93 -0.61 19.58
CA ASN A 287 21.27 -0.68 20.89
C ASN A 287 19.82 -0.20 20.95
N ALA A 288 19.20 0.28 19.86
CA ALA A 288 17.87 0.90 19.94
C ALA A 288 16.69 0.03 19.47
N ILE A 289 16.93 -1.07 18.78
CA ILE A 289 15.84 -1.92 18.26
C ILE A 289 15.97 -3.35 18.77
N LYS A 290 15.81 -3.54 20.08
CA LYS A 290 15.45 -4.85 20.62
C LYS A 290 13.97 -5.06 20.34
N GLY A 291 13.62 -5.88 19.34
CA GLY A 291 12.26 -6.37 19.17
C GLY A 291 11.68 -6.49 17.77
N ALA A 292 12.34 -6.00 16.72
CA ALA A 292 11.94 -6.28 15.35
C ALA A 292 13.17 -6.79 14.60
N GLU A 293 13.24 -8.09 14.37
CA GLU A 293 14.14 -8.68 13.38
C GLU A 293 13.70 -8.22 11.99
N ASN A 294 14.02 -6.98 11.65
CA ASN A 294 13.79 -6.46 10.33
C ASN A 294 14.89 -7.05 9.43
N VAL A 295 14.55 -8.07 8.66
CA VAL A 295 15.46 -8.73 7.71
C VAL A 295 16.22 -7.72 6.85
N PHE A 296 15.64 -6.54 6.58
CA PHE A 296 16.28 -5.46 5.82
C PHE A 296 17.42 -4.73 6.56
N GLU A 297 17.58 -4.92 7.86
CA GLU A 297 18.74 -4.40 8.60
C GLU A 297 19.94 -5.35 8.51
N THR A 298 19.74 -6.62 8.15
CA THR A 298 20.78 -7.65 8.10
C THR A 298 21.42 -7.80 6.71
N ILE A 299 20.79 -7.31 5.65
CA ILE A 299 21.31 -7.39 4.28
C ILE A 299 21.98 -6.07 3.88
N ASN A 300 23.09 -6.14 3.14
CA ASN A 300 23.84 -4.97 2.71
C ASN A 300 23.27 -4.32 1.45
N SER A 301 22.72 -5.13 0.55
CA SER A 301 22.11 -4.67 -0.69
C SER A 301 20.77 -5.34 -0.94
N LEU A 302 19.91 -4.70 -1.71
CA LEU A 302 18.70 -5.28 -2.28
C LEU A 302 18.73 -5.12 -3.81
N VAL A 303 18.14 -6.08 -4.51
CA VAL A 303 17.95 -5.99 -5.95
C VAL A 303 16.49 -5.65 -6.22
N ALA A 304 16.23 -4.57 -6.95
CA ALA A 304 14.89 -4.17 -7.33
C ALA A 304 14.28 -5.20 -8.30
N ARG A 305 13.23 -5.90 -7.87
CA ARG A 305 12.55 -6.92 -8.70
C ARG A 305 11.69 -6.31 -9.81
N TYR A 306 11.36 -5.04 -9.70
CA TYR A 306 10.53 -4.26 -10.63
C TYR A 306 10.95 -2.80 -10.57
N ASN A 307 10.50 -2.00 -11.52
CA ASN A 307 10.72 -0.57 -11.52
C ASN A 307 10.03 0.07 -10.30
N VAL A 308 10.78 0.81 -9.51
CA VAL A 308 10.29 1.50 -8.30
C VAL A 308 10.08 2.97 -8.62
N GLY A 309 8.92 3.31 -9.12
CA GLY A 309 8.54 4.70 -9.43
C GLY A 309 7.89 5.43 -8.25
N HIS A 310 7.60 4.73 -7.16
CA HIS A 310 7.00 5.22 -5.90
C HIS A 310 7.11 4.14 -4.81
N PRO A 311 6.90 4.46 -3.51
CA PRO A 311 6.83 3.44 -2.45
C PRO A 311 5.74 2.38 -2.69
N PRO A 312 5.93 1.16 -2.19
CA PRO A 312 6.98 0.71 -1.29
C PRO A 312 8.24 0.23 -2.01
N LEU A 313 9.41 0.45 -1.40
CA LEU A 313 10.69 -0.09 -1.88
C LEU A 313 10.81 -1.60 -1.62
N HIS A 314 10.29 -2.06 -0.48
CA HIS A 314 10.32 -3.46 -0.01
C HIS A 314 9.06 -3.78 0.81
N SER A 315 8.89 -5.04 1.19
CA SER A 315 7.83 -5.44 2.14
C SER A 315 7.97 -4.64 3.44
N TYR A 316 6.86 -4.20 4.02
CA TYR A 316 6.80 -3.36 5.25
C TYR A 316 7.31 -1.92 5.10
N CYS A 317 7.73 -1.47 3.91
CA CYS A 317 8.03 -0.06 3.66
C CYS A 317 6.77 0.80 3.87
N LYS A 318 6.93 1.89 4.62
CA LYS A 318 5.85 2.85 4.92
C LYS A 318 6.12 4.24 4.34
N CYS A 319 7.13 4.36 3.49
CA CYS A 319 7.53 5.62 2.89
C CYS A 319 6.41 6.23 2.03
N SER A 320 6.53 7.49 1.73
CA SER A 320 5.65 8.24 0.85
C SER A 320 6.46 9.00 -0.20
N ILE A 321 5.78 9.67 -1.10
CA ILE A 321 6.35 10.66 -2.01
C ILE A 321 5.63 11.99 -1.81
N SER A 322 6.33 13.07 -2.09
CA SER A 322 5.78 14.44 -2.15
C SER A 322 6.21 15.10 -3.45
N PRO A 323 5.49 16.09 -3.95
CA PRO A 323 5.95 16.88 -5.09
C PRO A 323 7.18 17.70 -4.68
N LYS A 324 8.08 17.94 -5.64
CA LYS A 324 9.16 18.91 -5.47
C LYS A 324 8.87 20.05 -6.44
N ILE A 325 8.30 21.10 -5.87
CA ILE A 325 7.94 22.35 -6.57
C ILE A 325 9.15 23.26 -6.63
#